data_4b88adcda7e73480b688d77b988ca4f4
#
_entry.id   4b88adcda7e73480b688d77b988ca4f4
#
_cell.length_a   1.000
_cell.length_b   1.000
_cell.length_c   1.000
_cell.angle_alpha   90.00
_cell.angle_beta   90.00
_cell.angle_gamma   90.00
#
_symmetry.space_group_name_H-M   'P 1'
#
loop_
_entity.id
_entity.type
_entity.pdbx_description
1 polymer ?
#
loop_
_entity_poly.entity_id
_entity_poly.type
_entity_poly.pdbx_seq_one_letter_code
_entity_poly.pdbx_strand_id
1 'polypeptide(L)'
;MFLVVTRNFPPDLGGIQNLMEGLANALLNHGPVKVFAEATNEAENYDQNSNLSIERVSGFKIFRKYRKANLVKEFINNNNLRAVFFDHWKSIENVDINSLKKTKSF
;
A
#
# COMPACT_ATOMS: atom_id res chain seq x y z
N MET A 1 -6.75 11.97 2.04
CA MET A 1 -6.51 10.55 1.72
C MET A 1 -5.09 10.16 2.07
N PHE A 2 -4.92 8.96 2.55
CA PHE A 2 -3.62 8.38 2.89
C PHE A 2 -3.34 7.17 2.01
N LEU A 3 -2.07 6.95 1.71
CA LEU A 3 -1.62 5.79 0.94
C LEU A 3 -0.68 4.96 1.81
N VAL A 4 -0.92 3.66 1.88
CA VAL A 4 -0.06 2.70 2.57
C VAL A 4 0.45 1.71 1.53
N VAL A 5 1.77 1.62 1.40
CA VAL A 5 2.42 0.70 0.46
C VAL A 5 3.18 -0.34 1.27
N THR A 6 2.77 -1.58 1.19
CA THR A 6 3.36 -2.66 1.97
C THR A 6 3.55 -3.91 1.11
N ARG A 7 4.52 -4.72 1.48
CA ARG A 7 4.72 -6.02 0.82
C ARG A 7 3.80 -7.07 1.44
N ASN A 8 3.69 -7.03 2.76
CA ASN A 8 2.97 -8.03 3.53
C ASN A 8 1.82 -7.38 4.29
N PHE A 9 0.64 -7.90 4.10
CA PHE A 9 -0.57 -7.41 4.75
C PHE A 9 -1.46 -8.59 5.12
N PRO A 10 -2.32 -8.49 6.15
CA PRO A 10 -3.24 -9.59 6.43
C PRO A 10 -4.01 -10.00 5.18
N PRO A 11 -4.45 -11.27 5.06
CA PRO A 11 -4.57 -12.25 6.15
C PRO A 11 -3.30 -13.01 6.51
N ASP A 12 -2.17 -12.77 5.83
CA ASP A 12 -0.92 -13.36 6.26
C ASP A 12 -0.59 -12.91 7.69
N LEU A 13 -0.06 -13.82 8.50
CA LEU A 13 0.28 -13.55 9.89
C LEU A 13 1.72 -13.12 10.04
N GLY A 14 1.96 -12.17 10.92
CA GLY A 14 3.30 -11.70 11.24
C GLY A 14 3.28 -10.32 11.88
N GLY A 15 4.43 -9.90 12.43
CA GLY A 15 4.55 -8.62 13.12
C GLY A 15 4.35 -7.42 12.20
N ILE A 16 4.95 -7.46 11.00
CA ILE A 16 4.82 -6.37 10.03
C ILE A 16 3.39 -6.28 9.50
N GLN A 17 2.76 -7.42 9.21
CA GLN A 17 1.38 -7.45 8.77
C GLN A 17 0.45 -6.80 9.79
N ASN A 18 0.59 -7.17 11.05
CA ASN A 18 -0.23 -6.61 12.13
C ASN A 18 0.04 -5.12 12.34
N LEU A 19 1.30 -4.70 12.25
CA LEU A 19 1.67 -3.29 12.39
C LEU A 19 1.06 -2.45 11.28
N MET A 20 1.17 -2.91 10.03
CA MET A 20 0.66 -2.16 8.88
C MET A 20 -0.86 -2.10 8.89
N GLU A 21 -1.53 -3.17 9.31
CA GLU A 21 -2.99 -3.16 9.49
C GLU A 21 -3.41 -2.15 10.56
N GLY A 22 -2.72 -2.15 11.70
CA GLY A 22 -3.01 -1.20 12.78
C GLY A 22 -2.83 0.24 12.35
N LEU A 23 -1.75 0.52 11.62
CA LEU A 23 -1.49 1.85 11.06
C LEU A 23 -2.60 2.27 10.09
N ALA A 24 -2.95 1.40 9.13
CA ALA A 24 -3.96 1.71 8.14
C ALA A 24 -5.33 1.97 8.78
N ASN A 25 -5.72 1.16 9.75
CA ASN A 25 -6.98 1.33 10.47
C ASN A 25 -6.98 2.62 11.31
N ALA A 26 -5.86 2.97 11.91
CA ALA A 26 -5.74 4.23 12.65
C ALA A 26 -5.90 5.44 11.73
N LEU A 27 -5.34 5.38 10.53
CA LEU A 27 -5.44 6.44 9.55
C LEU A 27 -6.88 6.65 9.06
N LEU A 28 -7.73 5.63 9.08
CA LEU A 28 -9.14 5.75 8.70
C LEU A 28 -9.89 6.78 9.55
N ASN A 29 -9.43 7.02 10.78
CA ASN A 29 -10.03 8.04 11.65
C ASN A 29 -9.74 9.46 11.15
N HIS A 30 -8.80 9.62 10.24
CA HIS A 30 -8.35 10.92 9.73
C HIS A 30 -8.67 11.14 8.25
N GLY A 31 -9.22 10.15 7.58
CA GLY A 31 -9.60 10.24 6.17
C GLY A 31 -9.55 8.90 5.45
N PRO A 32 -9.87 8.89 4.16
CA PRO A 32 -9.81 7.67 3.35
C PRO A 32 -8.39 7.12 3.26
N VAL A 33 -8.28 5.79 3.22
CA VAL A 33 -6.99 5.09 3.14
C VAL A 33 -7.01 4.11 1.98
N LYS A 34 -5.98 4.19 1.14
CA LYS A 34 -5.71 3.22 0.08
C LYS A 34 -4.50 2.40 0.46
N VAL A 35 -4.59 1.08 0.32
CA VAL A 35 -3.49 0.15 0.59
C VAL A 35 -3.11 -0.58 -0.69
N PHE A 36 -1.82 -0.54 -1.04
CA PHE A 36 -1.25 -1.41 -2.05
C PHE A 36 -0.45 -2.50 -1.34
N ALA A 37 -0.82 -3.74 -1.58
CA ALA A 37 -0.17 -4.91 -0.98
C ALA A 37 0.05 -5.99 -2.03
N GLU A 38 0.82 -7.01 -1.70
CA GLU A 38 1.01 -8.14 -2.59
C GLU A 38 -0.11 -9.15 -2.40
N ALA A 39 -0.43 -9.88 -3.48
CA ALA A 39 -1.46 -10.91 -3.45
C ALA A 39 -1.03 -12.07 -2.55
N THR A 40 -1.97 -12.62 -1.81
CA THR A 40 -1.75 -13.74 -0.92
C THR A 40 -3.01 -14.60 -0.87
N ASN A 41 -2.90 -15.82 -0.33
CA ASN A 41 -4.02 -16.72 -0.18
C ASN A 41 -5.09 -16.08 0.73
N GLU A 42 -6.35 -16.26 0.36
CA GLU A 42 -7.50 -15.76 1.12
C GLU A 42 -7.58 -14.22 1.20
N ALA A 43 -6.73 -13.51 0.46
CA ALA A 43 -6.73 -12.05 0.47
C ALA A 43 -8.06 -11.46 0.03
N GLU A 44 -8.71 -12.05 -0.95
CA GLU A 44 -9.99 -11.57 -1.45
C GLU A 44 -11.05 -11.52 -0.36
N ASN A 45 -11.16 -12.57 0.43
CA ASN A 45 -12.12 -12.63 1.52
C ASN A 45 -11.82 -11.57 2.60
N TYR A 46 -10.55 -11.43 2.94
CA TYR A 46 -10.12 -10.40 3.89
C TYR A 46 -10.45 -9.00 3.38
N ASP A 47 -10.10 -8.73 2.11
CA ASP A 47 -10.26 -7.41 1.52
C ASP A 47 -11.74 -7.00 1.43
N GLN A 48 -12.63 -7.94 1.11
CA GLN A 48 -14.07 -7.68 1.05
C GLN A 48 -14.66 -7.31 2.42
N ASN A 49 -14.09 -7.82 3.50
CA ASN A 49 -14.57 -7.57 4.85
C ASN A 49 -13.87 -6.39 5.53
N SER A 50 -12.91 -5.77 4.86
CA SER A 50 -12.15 -4.64 5.40
C SER A 50 -12.81 -3.31 5.04
N ASN A 51 -12.68 -2.32 5.92
CA ASN A 51 -13.08 -0.95 5.64
C ASN A 51 -12.02 -0.18 4.85
N LEU A 52 -10.86 -0.80 4.60
CA LEU A 52 -9.78 -0.22 3.82
C LEU A 52 -10.02 -0.48 2.34
N SER A 53 -9.55 0.44 1.49
CA SER A 53 -9.50 0.20 0.05
C SER A 53 -8.17 -0.47 -0.26
N ILE A 54 -8.21 -1.78 -0.52
CA ILE A 54 -7.00 -2.60 -0.70
C ILE A 54 -6.90 -3.05 -2.14
N GLU A 55 -5.74 -2.80 -2.76
CA GLU A 55 -5.42 -3.30 -4.08
C GLU A 55 -4.22 -4.23 -3.98
N ARG A 56 -4.38 -5.47 -4.47
CA ARG A 56 -3.34 -6.50 -4.42
C ARG A 56 -2.69 -6.66 -5.77
N VAL A 57 -1.36 -6.77 -5.77
CA VAL A 57 -0.56 -6.96 -6.98
C VAL A 57 -0.05 -8.38 -7.01
N SER A 58 -0.30 -9.08 -8.12
CA SER A 58 0.09 -10.47 -8.31
C SER A 58 0.95 -10.64 -9.57
N GLY A 59 1.46 -11.85 -9.79
CA GLY A 59 2.27 -12.20 -10.95
C GLY A 59 3.67 -12.67 -10.57
N PHE A 60 4.51 -12.86 -11.58
CA PHE A 60 5.90 -13.26 -11.33
C PHE A 60 6.62 -12.17 -10.56
N LYS A 61 7.50 -12.58 -9.64
CA LYS A 61 8.18 -11.71 -8.70
C LYS A 61 8.82 -10.48 -9.36
N ILE A 62 9.52 -10.66 -10.48
CA ILE A 62 10.19 -9.56 -11.18
C ILE A 62 9.19 -8.56 -11.74
N PHE A 63 8.19 -9.05 -12.46
CA PHE A 63 7.18 -8.18 -13.07
C PHE A 63 6.25 -7.54 -12.03
N ARG A 64 5.98 -8.26 -10.95
CA ARG A 64 5.13 -7.77 -9.86
C ARG A 64 5.71 -6.51 -9.23
N LYS A 65 7.02 -6.47 -9.02
CA LYS A 65 7.71 -5.31 -8.45
C LYS A 65 7.49 -4.06 -9.29
N TYR A 66 7.71 -4.17 -10.60
CA TYR A 66 7.55 -3.02 -11.51
C TYR A 66 6.08 -2.62 -11.66
N ARG A 67 5.19 -3.59 -11.75
CA ARG A 67 3.76 -3.32 -11.83
C ARG A 67 3.26 -2.55 -10.62
N LYS A 68 3.67 -2.99 -9.43
CA LYS A 68 3.30 -2.33 -8.18
C LYS A 68 3.82 -0.90 -8.13
N ALA A 69 5.08 -0.67 -8.50
CA ALA A 69 5.66 0.66 -8.52
C ALA A 69 4.91 1.59 -9.47
N ASN A 70 4.52 1.10 -10.65
CA ASN A 70 3.76 1.88 -11.61
C ASN A 70 2.36 2.23 -11.09
N LEU A 71 1.68 1.28 -10.44
CA LEU A 71 0.36 1.53 -9.85
C LEU A 71 0.44 2.58 -8.73
N VAL A 72 1.44 2.48 -7.89
CA VAL A 72 1.67 3.45 -6.81
C VAL A 72 1.93 4.84 -7.38
N LYS A 73 2.82 4.93 -8.38
CA LYS A 73 3.15 6.19 -9.04
C LYS A 73 1.91 6.83 -9.65
N GLU A 74 1.13 6.06 -10.36
CA GLU A 74 -0.10 6.53 -10.99
C GLU A 74 -1.09 7.04 -9.95
N PHE A 75 -1.24 6.31 -8.86
CA PHE A 75 -2.14 6.70 -7.78
C PHE A 75 -1.70 8.01 -7.13
N ILE A 76 -0.40 8.17 -6.86
CA ILE A 76 0.15 9.40 -6.29
C ILE A 76 -0.10 10.60 -7.21
N ASN A 77 0.10 10.41 -8.52
CA ASN A 77 -0.08 11.48 -9.48
C ASN A 77 -1.55 11.89 -9.68
N ASN A 78 -2.47 10.95 -9.50
CA ASN A 78 -3.89 11.18 -9.79
C ASN A 78 -4.72 11.55 -8.55
N ASN A 79 -4.13 11.52 -7.36
CA ASN A 79 -4.85 11.77 -6.12
C ASN A 79 -4.14 12.79 -5.25
N ASN A 80 -4.91 13.55 -4.49
CA ASN A 80 -4.37 14.49 -3.53
C ASN A 80 -4.16 13.79 -2.20
N LEU A 81 -2.94 13.37 -1.92
CA LEU A 81 -2.60 12.59 -0.75
C LEU A 81 -2.03 13.46 0.37
N ARG A 82 -2.43 13.19 1.61
CA ARG A 82 -1.88 13.84 2.79
C ARG A 82 -0.53 13.24 3.17
N ALA A 83 -0.40 11.93 3.05
CA ALA A 83 0.84 11.22 3.36
C ALA A 83 0.89 9.86 2.69
N VAL A 84 2.10 9.35 2.49
CA VAL A 84 2.36 8.00 1.99
C VAL A 84 3.24 7.28 3.01
N PHE A 85 2.86 6.06 3.39
CA PHE A 85 3.59 5.23 4.34
C PHE A 85 4.11 3.99 3.64
N PHE A 86 5.40 3.68 3.85
CA PHE A 86 6.05 2.49 3.30
C PHE A 86 6.54 1.62 4.45
N ASP A 87 6.37 0.29 4.33
CA ASP A 87 6.82 -0.66 5.35
C ASP A 87 8.31 -0.94 5.28
N HIS A 88 8.91 -0.74 4.12
CA HIS A 88 10.31 -1.04 3.87
C HIS A 88 10.85 -0.18 2.73
N TRP A 89 12.14 0.16 2.78
CA TRP A 89 12.74 1.00 1.74
C TRP A 89 12.62 0.36 0.33
N LYS A 90 12.55 -0.97 0.24
CA LYS A 90 12.35 -1.65 -1.04
C LYS A 90 10.97 -1.41 -1.64
N SER A 91 9.99 -1.07 -0.83
CA SER A 91 8.65 -0.74 -1.31
C SER A 91 8.62 0.59 -2.07
N ILE A 92 9.61 1.46 -1.83
CA ILE A 92 9.74 2.75 -2.50
C ILE A 92 10.61 2.67 -3.75
N GLU A 93 11.38 1.58 -3.95
CA GLU A 93 12.18 1.39 -5.16
C GLU A 93 11.31 1.50 -6.41
N ASN A 94 11.84 2.14 -7.43
CA ASN A 94 11.17 2.35 -8.72
C ASN A 94 9.96 3.29 -8.66
N VAL A 95 9.64 3.85 -7.50
CA VAL A 95 8.65 4.92 -7.40
C VAL A 95 9.34 6.24 -7.74
N ASP A 96 8.69 7.06 -8.53
CA ASP A 96 9.25 8.34 -8.97
C ASP A 96 9.40 9.29 -7.77
N ILE A 97 10.63 9.71 -7.51
CA ILE A 97 10.94 10.64 -6.41
C ILE A 97 10.22 11.99 -6.60
N ASN A 98 10.05 12.42 -7.84
CA ASN A 98 9.35 13.69 -8.11
C ASN A 98 7.87 13.60 -7.72
N SER A 99 7.25 12.45 -7.87
CA SER A 99 5.88 12.22 -7.40
C SER A 99 5.80 12.28 -5.88
N LEU A 100 6.81 11.76 -5.19
CA LEU A 100 6.86 11.76 -3.72
C LEU A 100 7.11 13.14 -3.14
N LYS A 101 7.77 14.04 -3.86
CA LYS A 101 8.03 15.41 -3.38
C LYS A 101 6.76 16.22 -3.17
N LYS A 102 5.66 15.84 -3.81
CA LYS A 102 4.37 16.52 -3.67
C LYS A 102 3.59 16.07 -2.45
N THR A 103 4.07 15.05 -1.74
CA THR A 103 3.38 14.38 -0.65
C THR A 103 4.39 14.02 0.43
N LYS A 104 3.98 14.07 1.69
CA LYS A 104 4.81 13.58 2.78
C LYS A 104 4.92 12.05 2.68
N SER A 105 6.14 11.52 2.78
CA SER A 105 6.37 10.09 2.84
C SER A 105 7.00 9.70 4.17
N PHE A 106 6.57 8.57 4.69
CA PHE A 106 6.99 8.06 5.98
C PHE A 106 7.42 6.60 5.88
#